data_601bc7a8a8f5479ebc8b50760a3fad8c
#
_entry.id   601bc7a8a8f5479ebc8b50760a3fad8c
#
_cell.length_a   1.000
_cell.length_b   1.000
_cell.length_c   1.000
_cell.angle_alpha   90.00
_cell.angle_beta   90.00
_cell.angle_gamma   90.00
#
_symmetry.space_group_name_H-M   'P 1'
#
loop_
_entity.id
_entity.type
_entity.pdbx_description
1 polymer ?
#
loop_
_entity_poly.entity_id
_entity_poly.type
_entity_poly.pdbx_seq_one_letter_code
_entity_poly.pdbx_strand_id
1 'polypeptide(L)'
;MEREFDPLPIRELGAGAGFCRPTQAEAVRVTPDSPALHVMTDLARVSPATIRPQAPLAGANQFMITRGVRLLLVVDERDVILGLITATDLLGERPMQVAAERGLRRDELSVADVMTPAAQIEVIALADVEASRVGHVLETLRRLGRQHALVVDRGNTVRGIFSISQIARQLGVTLASGGSVARTFSEIEAALGK
;
A
#
# COMPACT_ATOMS: atom_id res chain seq x y z
N MET A 1 28.23 -37.06 -6.04
CA MET A 1 27.99 -37.07 -7.50
C MET A 1 27.57 -35.66 -7.86
N GLU A 2 28.47 -34.87 -8.39
CA GLU A 2 28.14 -33.57 -9.00
C GLU A 2 27.30 -33.83 -10.25
N ARG A 3 26.16 -33.19 -10.36
CA ARG A 3 25.36 -33.21 -11.59
C ARG A 3 26.02 -32.27 -12.60
N GLU A 4 26.65 -32.81 -13.62
CA GLU A 4 27.16 -32.07 -14.76
C GLU A 4 25.98 -31.67 -15.64
N PHE A 5 25.82 -30.36 -15.91
CA PHE A 5 24.76 -29.84 -16.77
C PHE A 5 25.36 -29.39 -18.09
N ASP A 6 24.82 -29.89 -19.19
CA ASP A 6 25.21 -29.43 -20.50
C ASP A 6 24.73 -28.01 -20.78
N PRO A 7 25.55 -27.14 -21.41
CA PRO A 7 25.14 -25.79 -21.77
C PRO A 7 24.03 -25.81 -22.82
N LEU A 8 23.08 -24.86 -22.72
CA LEU A 8 22.04 -24.72 -23.74
C LEU A 8 22.63 -24.16 -25.06
N PRO A 9 22.12 -24.58 -26.24
CA PRO A 9 22.54 -24.05 -27.51
C PRO A 9 22.17 -22.56 -27.64
N ILE A 10 23.17 -21.76 -27.99
CA ILE A 10 23.03 -20.31 -28.21
C ILE A 10 22.81 -20.05 -29.69
N ARG A 11 21.92 -19.10 -30.02
CA ARG A 11 21.67 -18.63 -31.37
C ARG A 11 21.82 -17.12 -31.44
N GLU A 12 22.17 -16.61 -32.61
CA GLU A 12 22.15 -15.17 -32.85
C GLU A 12 20.73 -14.65 -33.02
N LEU A 13 20.50 -13.41 -32.58
CA LEU A 13 19.22 -12.73 -32.76
C LEU A 13 19.10 -12.32 -34.25
N GLY A 14 18.07 -12.84 -34.92
CA GLY A 14 17.82 -12.53 -36.35
C GLY A 14 17.49 -11.04 -36.56
N ALA A 15 17.90 -10.51 -37.72
CA ALA A 15 17.57 -9.14 -38.12
C ALA A 15 16.03 -8.95 -38.15
N GLY A 16 15.54 -7.85 -37.55
CA GLY A 16 14.10 -7.55 -37.46
C GLY A 16 13.39 -8.24 -36.29
N ALA A 17 14.13 -8.91 -35.39
CA ALA A 17 13.53 -9.50 -34.20
C ALA A 17 12.83 -8.44 -33.34
N GLY A 18 11.57 -8.69 -33.00
CA GLY A 18 10.78 -7.90 -32.06
C GLY A 18 10.78 -8.52 -30.65
N PHE A 19 9.97 -7.98 -29.78
CA PHE A 19 9.75 -8.53 -28.44
C PHE A 19 8.26 -8.79 -28.20
N CYS A 20 7.96 -9.80 -27.41
CA CYS A 20 6.59 -10.06 -26.97
C CYS A 20 6.12 -8.93 -26.04
N ARG A 21 5.04 -8.30 -26.44
CA ARG A 21 4.31 -7.40 -25.50
C ARG A 21 3.37 -8.28 -24.69
N PRO A 22 3.31 -8.10 -23.35
CA PRO A 22 2.28 -8.76 -22.57
C PRO A 22 0.92 -8.41 -23.22
N THR A 23 0.17 -9.41 -23.61
CA THR A 23 -1.24 -9.20 -23.90
C THR A 23 -1.80 -8.67 -22.57
N GLN A 24 -2.21 -7.40 -22.53
CA GLN A 24 -3.02 -6.95 -21.42
C GLN A 24 -4.22 -7.89 -21.45
N ALA A 25 -4.21 -8.90 -20.55
CA ALA A 25 -5.45 -9.54 -20.16
C ALA A 25 -6.37 -8.35 -19.86
N GLU A 26 -7.51 -8.27 -20.54
CA GLU A 26 -8.49 -7.22 -20.30
C GLU A 26 -8.61 -7.10 -18.79
N ALA A 27 -8.16 -5.96 -18.26
CA ALA A 27 -8.14 -5.76 -16.83
C ALA A 27 -9.58 -5.95 -16.40
N VAL A 28 -9.86 -7.05 -15.70
CA VAL A 28 -11.21 -7.38 -15.25
C VAL A 28 -11.70 -6.13 -14.57
N ARG A 29 -12.68 -5.47 -15.20
CA ARG A 29 -13.15 -4.17 -14.74
C ARG A 29 -13.72 -4.37 -13.34
N VAL A 30 -12.99 -3.89 -12.35
CA VAL A 30 -13.41 -4.00 -10.97
C VAL A 30 -14.63 -3.10 -10.78
N THR A 31 -15.63 -3.62 -10.10
CA THR A 31 -16.85 -2.88 -9.72
C THR A 31 -17.03 -2.98 -8.20
N PRO A 32 -17.89 -2.17 -7.58
CA PRO A 32 -18.20 -2.31 -6.15
C PRO A 32 -18.68 -3.72 -5.75
N ASP A 33 -19.28 -4.47 -6.68
CA ASP A 33 -19.76 -5.84 -6.47
C ASP A 33 -18.70 -6.93 -6.67
N SER A 34 -17.53 -6.56 -7.17
CA SER A 34 -16.41 -7.49 -7.33
C SER A 34 -15.91 -8.01 -5.98
N PRO A 35 -15.36 -9.23 -5.90
CA PRO A 35 -14.75 -9.76 -4.68
C PRO A 35 -13.68 -8.82 -4.13
N ALA A 36 -13.67 -8.59 -2.80
CA ALA A 36 -12.74 -7.67 -2.15
C ALA A 36 -11.27 -8.05 -2.36
N LEU A 37 -10.97 -9.34 -2.49
CA LEU A 37 -9.62 -9.85 -2.78
C LEU A 37 -9.03 -9.29 -4.08
N HIS A 38 -9.86 -8.91 -5.07
CA HIS A 38 -9.38 -8.37 -6.34
C HIS A 38 -8.67 -7.02 -6.20
N VAL A 39 -8.98 -6.27 -5.14
CA VAL A 39 -8.40 -4.95 -4.88
C VAL A 39 -7.43 -4.92 -3.71
N MET A 40 -7.17 -6.07 -3.10
CA MET A 40 -6.19 -6.23 -2.03
C MET A 40 -4.77 -6.38 -2.61
N THR A 41 -3.83 -5.62 -2.09
CA THR A 41 -2.41 -5.91 -2.30
C THR A 41 -2.04 -7.12 -1.46
N ASP A 42 -1.81 -8.25 -2.11
CA ASP A 42 -1.51 -9.53 -1.48
C ASP A 42 -0.03 -9.65 -1.15
N LEU A 43 0.33 -9.61 0.13
CA LEU A 43 1.71 -9.68 0.61
C LEU A 43 2.35 -11.07 0.51
N ALA A 44 1.59 -12.11 0.16
CA ALA A 44 2.19 -13.38 -0.24
C ALA A 44 2.73 -13.36 -1.68
N ARG A 45 2.34 -12.35 -2.48
CA ARG A 45 2.76 -12.21 -3.88
C ARG A 45 3.73 -11.06 -4.10
N VAL A 46 3.67 -10.03 -3.26
CA VAL A 46 4.53 -8.85 -3.35
C VAL A 46 5.10 -8.51 -1.98
N SER A 47 6.38 -8.19 -1.92
CA SER A 47 7.01 -7.76 -0.66
C SER A 47 6.45 -6.42 -0.21
N PRO A 48 6.11 -6.27 1.08
CA PRO A 48 5.73 -4.99 1.64
C PRO A 48 6.87 -3.97 1.55
N ALA A 49 6.53 -2.70 1.45
CA ALA A 49 7.49 -1.63 1.65
C ALA A 49 7.67 -1.40 3.15
N THR A 50 8.86 -1.64 3.65
CA THR A 50 9.19 -1.52 5.08
C THR A 50 10.23 -0.44 5.32
N ILE A 51 10.26 0.11 6.54
CA ILE A 51 11.24 1.12 6.97
C ILE A 51 11.60 0.91 8.44
N ARG A 52 12.79 1.35 8.83
CA ARG A 52 13.23 1.32 10.23
C ARG A 52 12.70 2.53 11.01
N PRO A 53 12.38 2.36 12.31
CA PRO A 53 11.83 3.45 13.13
C PRO A 53 12.78 4.65 13.28
N GLN A 54 14.10 4.44 13.18
CA GLN A 54 15.10 5.49 13.28
C GLN A 54 15.31 6.28 11.97
N ALA A 55 14.68 5.86 10.87
CA ALA A 55 14.83 6.54 9.59
C ALA A 55 14.32 7.99 9.66
N PRO A 56 14.99 8.96 9.02
CA PRO A 56 14.52 10.34 8.96
C PRO A 56 13.25 10.45 8.11
N LEU A 57 12.36 11.39 8.45
CA LEU A 57 11.11 11.60 7.72
C LEU A 57 11.30 11.90 6.23
N ALA A 58 12.34 12.67 5.90
CA ALA A 58 12.69 12.96 4.50
C ALA A 58 13.04 11.67 3.72
N GLY A 59 13.79 10.75 4.35
CA GLY A 59 14.11 9.45 3.77
C GLY A 59 12.87 8.59 3.56
N ALA A 60 11.94 8.58 4.51
CA ALA A 60 10.68 7.86 4.38
C ALA A 60 9.84 8.39 3.21
N ASN A 61 9.74 9.72 3.05
CA ASN A 61 9.03 10.34 1.94
C ASN A 61 9.66 9.98 0.59
N GLN A 62 10.98 10.09 0.47
CA GLN A 62 11.70 9.75 -0.76
C GLN A 62 11.53 8.26 -1.11
N PHE A 63 11.54 7.40 -0.10
CA PHE A 63 11.33 5.96 -0.31
C PHE A 63 9.91 5.66 -0.80
N MET A 64 8.88 6.31 -0.25
CA MET A 64 7.50 6.19 -0.73
C MET A 64 7.39 6.59 -2.21
N ILE A 65 8.01 7.73 -2.60
CA ILE A 65 8.02 8.22 -3.98
C ILE A 65 8.69 7.21 -4.91
N THR A 66 9.88 6.74 -4.55
CA THR A 66 10.67 5.79 -5.37
C THR A 66 9.95 4.46 -5.55
N ARG A 67 9.25 3.98 -4.52
CA ARG A 67 8.49 2.72 -4.55
C ARG A 67 7.08 2.87 -5.12
N GLY A 68 6.61 4.08 -5.33
CA GLY A 68 5.24 4.35 -5.79
C GLY A 68 4.17 3.94 -4.77
N VAL A 69 4.51 3.97 -3.46
CA VAL A 69 3.60 3.59 -2.36
C VAL A 69 3.29 4.79 -1.47
N ARG A 70 2.21 4.71 -0.71
CA ARG A 70 1.78 5.76 0.23
C ARG A 70 1.69 5.28 1.68
N LEU A 71 2.14 4.06 1.94
CA LEU A 71 2.22 3.44 3.26
C LEU A 71 3.51 2.63 3.36
N LEU A 72 4.21 2.74 4.48
CA LEU A 72 5.33 1.89 4.87
C LEU A 72 4.99 1.19 6.19
N LEU A 73 5.29 -0.10 6.28
CA LEU A 73 5.31 -0.81 7.56
C LEU A 73 6.61 -0.48 8.29
N VAL A 74 6.51 -0.02 9.53
CA VAL A 74 7.66 0.25 10.37
C VAL A 74 8.02 -1.03 11.10
N VAL A 75 9.23 -1.53 10.89
CA VAL A 75 9.64 -2.85 11.41
C VAL A 75 10.97 -2.78 12.16
N ASP A 76 11.14 -3.67 13.13
CA ASP A 76 12.40 -3.87 13.83
C ASP A 76 13.38 -4.74 13.02
N GLU A 77 14.55 -5.06 13.61
CA GLU A 77 15.60 -5.86 12.99
C GLU A 77 15.17 -7.32 12.70
N ARG A 78 14.11 -7.79 13.33
CA ARG A 78 13.54 -9.14 13.15
C ARG A 78 12.31 -9.12 12.25
N ASP A 79 12.04 -7.99 11.56
CA ASP A 79 10.86 -7.75 10.74
C ASP A 79 9.53 -7.81 11.51
N VAL A 80 9.54 -7.58 12.82
CA VAL A 80 8.34 -7.42 13.63
C VAL A 80 7.78 -6.02 13.39
N ILE A 81 6.47 -5.93 13.12
CA ILE A 81 5.79 -4.65 12.86
C ILE A 81 5.66 -3.86 14.16
N LEU A 82 6.31 -2.70 14.22
CA LEU A 82 6.23 -1.73 15.31
C LEU A 82 5.12 -0.70 15.07
N GLY A 83 4.74 -0.49 13.82
CA GLY A 83 3.73 0.48 13.43
C GLY A 83 3.62 0.63 11.91
N LEU A 84 2.97 1.68 11.49
CA LEU A 84 2.93 2.11 10.08
C LEU A 84 3.06 3.63 9.98
N ILE A 85 3.53 4.09 8.83
CA ILE A 85 3.56 5.51 8.49
C ILE A 85 3.02 5.70 7.08
N THR A 86 2.18 6.72 6.89
CA THR A 86 1.58 7.03 5.60
C THR A 86 2.11 8.34 5.03
N ALA A 87 1.90 8.57 3.74
CA ALA A 87 2.21 9.84 3.11
C ALA A 87 1.45 11.01 3.76
N THR A 88 0.24 10.76 4.26
CA THR A 88 -0.56 11.77 4.98
C THR A 88 0.09 12.14 6.32
N ASP A 89 0.65 11.16 7.04
CA ASP A 89 1.37 11.42 8.30
C ASP A 89 2.64 12.26 8.06
N LEU A 90 3.36 11.99 6.96
CA LEU A 90 4.59 12.70 6.62
C LEU A 90 4.38 14.12 6.12
N LEU A 91 3.33 14.33 5.32
CA LEU A 91 3.08 15.59 4.60
C LEU A 91 2.04 16.48 5.28
N GLY A 92 1.32 15.94 6.26
CA GLY A 92 0.31 16.66 7.04
C GLY A 92 0.92 17.47 8.18
N GLU A 93 0.06 17.86 9.13
CA GLU A 93 0.43 18.71 10.26
C GLU A 93 1.15 17.96 11.39
N ARG A 94 0.99 16.62 11.44
CA ARG A 94 1.50 15.79 12.54
C ARG A 94 2.99 15.96 12.83
N PRO A 95 3.92 16.02 11.84
CA PRO A 95 5.32 16.27 12.12
C PRO A 95 5.59 17.62 12.80
N MET A 96 4.85 18.65 12.42
CA MET A 96 5.00 19.97 13.04
C MET A 96 4.45 20.01 14.46
N GLN A 97 3.33 19.33 14.73
CA GLN A 97 2.78 19.19 16.07
C GLN A 97 3.75 18.46 17.00
N VAL A 98 4.27 17.29 16.56
CA VAL A 98 5.26 16.52 17.34
C VAL A 98 6.54 17.29 17.58
N ALA A 99 7.03 18.03 16.57
CA ALA A 99 8.22 18.88 16.70
C ALA A 99 8.01 19.96 17.78
N ALA A 100 6.86 20.64 17.75
CA ALA A 100 6.52 21.68 18.72
C ALA A 100 6.36 21.10 20.15
N GLU A 101 5.70 19.96 20.30
CA GLU A 101 5.52 19.30 21.61
C GLU A 101 6.84 18.86 22.24
N ARG A 102 7.82 18.47 21.43
CA ARG A 102 9.14 17.99 21.89
C ARG A 102 10.23 19.05 21.91
N GLY A 103 9.95 20.25 21.42
CA GLY A 103 10.96 21.32 21.28
C GLY A 103 12.05 20.98 20.26
N LEU A 104 11.72 20.16 19.23
CA LEU A 104 12.61 19.72 18.18
C LEU A 104 12.30 20.43 16.86
N ARG A 105 13.26 20.39 15.95
CA ARG A 105 13.00 20.78 14.56
C ARG A 105 12.45 19.59 13.78
N ARG A 106 11.70 19.86 12.72
CA ARG A 106 11.12 18.81 11.87
C ARG A 106 12.16 17.84 11.28
N ASP A 107 13.35 18.34 10.96
CA ASP A 107 14.45 17.54 10.39
C ASP A 107 15.17 16.66 11.43
N GLU A 108 14.91 16.87 12.71
CA GLU A 108 15.40 16.02 13.81
C GLU A 108 14.44 14.85 14.13
N LEU A 109 13.23 14.85 13.56
CA LEU A 109 12.26 13.78 13.78
C LEU A 109 12.59 12.54 12.96
N SER A 110 12.38 11.39 13.61
CA SER A 110 12.42 10.05 13.01
C SER A 110 11.03 9.53 12.66
N VAL A 111 10.96 8.44 11.92
CA VAL A 111 9.72 7.71 11.63
C VAL A 111 9.00 7.29 12.93
N ALA A 112 9.74 6.85 13.96
CA ALA A 112 9.18 6.45 15.26
C ALA A 112 8.40 7.56 15.95
N ASP A 113 8.79 8.82 15.74
CA ASP A 113 8.14 9.98 16.38
C ASP A 113 6.77 10.29 15.78
N VAL A 114 6.54 9.91 14.50
CA VAL A 114 5.35 10.30 13.74
C VAL A 114 4.47 9.12 13.36
N MET A 115 5.01 7.89 13.34
CA MET A 115 4.27 6.69 12.97
C MET A 115 3.01 6.47 13.82
N THR A 116 2.06 5.70 13.30
CA THR A 116 0.99 5.09 14.09
C THR A 116 1.53 3.81 14.71
N PRO A 117 1.63 3.70 16.04
CA PRO A 117 2.13 2.49 16.71
C PRO A 117 1.24 1.27 16.44
N ALA A 118 1.82 0.06 16.44
CA ALA A 118 1.09 -1.18 16.17
C ALA A 118 -0.14 -1.37 17.08
N ALA A 119 -0.06 -0.98 18.34
CA ALA A 119 -1.17 -1.06 19.29
C ALA A 119 -2.38 -0.16 18.94
N GLN A 120 -2.22 0.79 18.03
CA GLN A 120 -3.28 1.70 17.56
C GLN A 120 -3.76 1.37 16.14
N ILE A 121 -3.25 0.29 15.55
CA ILE A 121 -3.64 -0.13 14.21
C ILE A 121 -4.83 -1.08 14.31
N GLU A 122 -5.95 -0.67 13.72
CA GLU A 122 -7.10 -1.54 13.51
C GLU A 122 -6.89 -2.34 12.22
N VAL A 123 -7.24 -3.61 12.24
CA VAL A 123 -7.02 -4.55 11.13
C VAL A 123 -8.32 -5.25 10.75
N ILE A 124 -8.40 -5.76 9.52
CA ILE A 124 -9.52 -6.56 9.02
C ILE A 124 -9.07 -8.02 8.98
N ALA A 125 -9.90 -8.95 9.43
CA ALA A 125 -9.59 -10.36 9.31
C ALA A 125 -9.70 -10.82 7.85
N LEU A 126 -8.75 -11.63 7.39
CA LEU A 126 -8.76 -12.16 6.02
C LEU A 126 -10.04 -12.93 5.71
N ALA A 127 -10.57 -13.69 6.68
CA ALA A 127 -11.82 -14.43 6.50
C ALA A 127 -13.01 -13.51 6.18
N ASP A 128 -13.05 -12.29 6.77
CA ASP A 128 -14.11 -11.31 6.47
C ASP A 128 -13.91 -10.72 5.06
N VAL A 129 -12.66 -10.53 4.64
CA VAL A 129 -12.34 -10.06 3.28
C VAL A 129 -12.76 -11.08 2.23
N GLU A 130 -12.52 -12.37 2.46
CA GLU A 130 -12.88 -13.46 1.55
C GLU A 130 -14.39 -13.53 1.29
N ALA A 131 -15.20 -13.17 2.27
CA ALA A 131 -16.66 -13.12 2.16
C ALA A 131 -17.20 -11.77 1.65
N SER A 132 -16.32 -10.77 1.46
CA SER A 132 -16.71 -9.38 1.19
C SER A 132 -16.57 -8.98 -0.28
N ARG A 133 -17.17 -7.83 -0.60
CA ARG A 133 -17.08 -7.16 -1.90
C ARG A 133 -16.31 -5.84 -1.75
N VAL A 134 -15.85 -5.27 -2.86
CA VAL A 134 -15.13 -3.98 -2.91
C VAL A 134 -15.93 -2.86 -2.22
N GLY A 135 -17.25 -2.83 -2.41
CA GLY A 135 -18.12 -1.85 -1.74
C GLY A 135 -18.03 -1.89 -0.20
N HIS A 136 -17.92 -3.08 0.40
CA HIS A 136 -17.75 -3.21 1.84
C HIS A 136 -16.41 -2.65 2.32
N VAL A 137 -15.34 -2.85 1.54
CA VAL A 137 -14.02 -2.28 1.85
C VAL A 137 -14.05 -0.76 1.79
N LEU A 138 -14.67 -0.18 0.74
CA LEU A 138 -14.83 1.25 0.60
C LEU A 138 -15.59 1.85 1.78
N GLU A 139 -16.71 1.24 2.16
CA GLU A 139 -17.51 1.70 3.30
C GLU A 139 -16.74 1.60 4.62
N THR A 140 -15.97 0.53 4.81
CA THR A 140 -15.11 0.35 5.99
C THR A 140 -14.06 1.46 6.07
N LEU A 141 -13.32 1.71 4.99
CA LEU A 141 -12.31 2.78 4.94
C LEU A 141 -12.93 4.16 5.16
N ARG A 142 -14.13 4.39 4.60
CA ARG A 142 -14.89 5.64 4.78
C ARG A 142 -15.25 5.88 6.25
N ARG A 143 -15.82 4.88 6.91
CA ARG A 143 -16.20 4.97 8.33
C ARG A 143 -15.01 5.20 9.25
N LEU A 144 -13.88 4.56 8.94
CA LEU A 144 -12.64 4.73 9.70
C LEU A 144 -11.93 6.05 9.40
N GLY A 145 -12.33 6.78 8.35
CA GLY A 145 -11.63 7.99 7.90
C GLY A 145 -10.19 7.72 7.45
N ARG A 146 -9.91 6.50 6.95
CA ARG A 146 -8.54 6.04 6.61
C ARG A 146 -8.37 5.80 5.12
N GLN A 147 -7.15 6.03 4.63
CA GLN A 147 -6.78 5.74 3.24
C GLN A 147 -6.29 4.31 3.04
N HIS A 148 -5.94 3.62 4.12
CA HIS A 148 -5.41 2.27 4.11
C HIS A 148 -6.01 1.42 5.23
N ALA A 149 -6.11 0.11 4.99
CA ALA A 149 -6.39 -0.88 6.03
C ALA A 149 -5.48 -2.09 5.83
N LEU A 150 -5.00 -2.65 6.94
CA LEU A 150 -4.24 -3.89 6.95
C LEU A 150 -5.20 -5.08 7.10
N VAL A 151 -4.86 -6.17 6.42
CA VAL A 151 -5.59 -7.43 6.51
C VAL A 151 -4.68 -8.47 7.17
N VAL A 152 -5.18 -9.15 8.20
CA VAL A 152 -4.43 -10.18 8.93
C VAL A 152 -5.07 -11.55 8.78
N ASP A 153 -4.25 -12.57 8.73
CA ASP A 153 -4.68 -13.96 8.77
C ASP A 153 -4.92 -14.45 10.20
N ARG A 154 -5.33 -15.73 10.34
CA ARG A 154 -5.57 -16.35 11.65
C ARG A 154 -4.33 -16.43 12.55
N GLY A 155 -3.14 -16.37 11.97
CA GLY A 155 -1.85 -16.35 12.67
C GLY A 155 -1.41 -14.95 13.09
N ASN A 156 -2.28 -13.93 12.97
CA ASN A 156 -1.95 -12.52 13.23
C ASN A 156 -0.81 -11.99 12.35
N THR A 157 -0.65 -12.55 11.15
CA THR A 157 0.31 -12.10 10.14
C THR A 157 -0.39 -11.17 9.17
N VAL A 158 0.21 -10.02 8.87
CA VAL A 158 -0.32 -9.09 7.87
C VAL A 158 -0.24 -9.74 6.50
N ARG A 159 -1.39 -10.10 5.96
CA ARG A 159 -1.56 -10.82 4.72
C ARG A 159 -1.84 -9.92 3.53
N GLY A 160 -2.39 -8.76 3.77
CA GLY A 160 -2.75 -7.83 2.71
C GLY A 160 -2.90 -6.39 3.15
N ILE A 161 -2.98 -5.51 2.16
CA ILE A 161 -3.17 -4.07 2.35
C ILE A 161 -4.25 -3.59 1.37
N PHE A 162 -5.24 -2.87 1.87
CA PHE A 162 -6.12 -2.06 1.06
C PHE A 162 -5.62 -0.63 0.99
N SER A 163 -5.66 -0.04 -0.20
CA SER A 163 -5.36 1.36 -0.45
C SER A 163 -6.48 1.98 -1.27
N ILE A 164 -7.11 3.03 -0.77
CA ILE A 164 -8.20 3.71 -1.47
C ILE A 164 -7.76 4.24 -2.84
N SER A 165 -6.52 4.73 -2.96
CA SER A 165 -5.97 5.20 -4.23
C SER A 165 -5.82 4.08 -5.26
N GLN A 166 -5.44 2.88 -4.81
CA GLN A 166 -5.34 1.70 -5.67
C GLN A 166 -6.73 1.20 -6.07
N ILE A 167 -7.68 1.15 -5.13
CA ILE A 167 -9.06 0.75 -5.40
C ILE A 167 -9.69 1.70 -6.41
N ALA A 168 -9.56 3.02 -6.22
CA ALA A 168 -10.07 4.01 -7.17
C ALA A 168 -9.53 3.81 -8.58
N ARG A 169 -8.22 3.60 -8.72
CA ARG A 169 -7.59 3.32 -10.01
C ARG A 169 -8.14 2.06 -10.68
N GLN A 170 -8.37 0.99 -9.91
CA GLN A 170 -8.94 -0.27 -10.43
C GLN A 170 -10.42 -0.13 -10.81
N LEU A 171 -11.15 0.77 -10.14
CA LEU A 171 -12.52 1.16 -10.51
C LEU A 171 -12.57 2.12 -11.72
N GLY A 172 -11.41 2.55 -12.25
CA GLY A 172 -11.32 3.51 -13.33
C GLY A 172 -11.56 4.97 -12.90
N VAL A 173 -11.45 5.28 -11.61
CA VAL A 173 -11.63 6.62 -11.05
C VAL A 173 -10.30 7.34 -10.95
N THR A 174 -10.20 8.53 -11.55
CA THR A 174 -9.04 9.40 -11.41
C THR A 174 -9.24 10.31 -10.20
N LEU A 175 -8.38 10.16 -9.19
CA LEU A 175 -8.39 11.00 -8.00
C LEU A 175 -7.57 12.26 -8.22
N ALA A 176 -8.04 13.40 -7.71
CA ALA A 176 -7.25 14.61 -7.66
C ALA A 176 -6.07 14.46 -6.70
N SER A 177 -4.89 14.94 -7.12
CA SER A 177 -3.68 14.89 -6.28
C SER A 177 -3.86 15.73 -5.02
N GLY A 178 -3.53 15.16 -3.85
CA GLY A 178 -3.50 15.90 -2.57
C GLY A 178 -4.86 16.11 -1.89
N GLY A 179 -5.91 15.36 -2.28
CA GLY A 179 -7.21 15.43 -1.64
C GLY A 179 -7.23 14.85 -0.21
N SER A 180 -8.11 15.39 0.65
CA SER A 180 -8.42 14.77 1.95
C SER A 180 -9.10 13.40 1.76
N VAL A 181 -9.15 12.59 2.83
CA VAL A 181 -9.84 11.29 2.81
C VAL A 181 -11.31 11.46 2.38
N ALA A 182 -12.01 12.42 2.96
CA ALA A 182 -13.42 12.70 2.63
C ALA A 182 -13.60 13.06 1.14
N ARG A 183 -12.72 13.90 0.60
CA ARG A 183 -12.76 14.27 -0.83
C ARG A 183 -12.53 13.07 -1.73
N THR A 184 -11.60 12.21 -1.38
CA THR A 184 -11.32 10.97 -2.15
C THR A 184 -12.56 10.09 -2.24
N PHE A 185 -13.30 9.92 -1.14
CA PHE A 185 -14.55 9.15 -1.15
C PHE A 185 -15.63 9.82 -2.00
N SER A 186 -15.81 11.15 -1.90
CA SER A 186 -16.77 11.89 -2.71
C SER A 186 -16.47 11.77 -4.21
N GLU A 187 -15.20 11.79 -4.61
CA GLU A 187 -14.77 11.60 -6.01
C GLU A 187 -15.10 10.19 -6.50
N ILE A 188 -14.90 9.16 -5.66
CA ILE A 188 -15.26 7.77 -6.00
C ILE A 188 -16.78 7.62 -6.13
N GLU A 189 -17.56 8.14 -5.19
CA GLU A 189 -19.03 8.07 -5.20
C GLU A 189 -19.61 8.77 -6.43
N ALA A 190 -19.12 9.97 -6.76
CA ALA A 190 -19.53 10.71 -7.95
C ALA A 190 -19.24 9.95 -9.25
N ALA A 191 -18.07 9.29 -9.35
CA ALA A 191 -17.66 8.53 -10.52
C ALA A 191 -18.44 7.21 -10.67
N LEU A 192 -18.94 6.64 -9.59
CA LEU A 192 -19.76 5.42 -9.59
C LEU A 192 -21.26 5.69 -9.87
N GLY A 193 -21.65 6.95 -10.09
CA GLY A 193 -23.00 7.32 -10.54
C GLY A 193 -24.04 7.32 -9.42
N LYS A 194 -23.64 7.65 -8.22
CA LYS A 194 -24.56 7.88 -7.08
C LYS A 194 -24.81 9.33 -6.87
#